data_b286e9d1f6ae7cc7091cbcc961856c86
#
_entry.id   b286e9d1f6ae7cc7091cbcc961856c86
#
_cell.length_a   1.000
_cell.length_b   1.000
_cell.length_c   1.000
_cell.angle_alpha   90.00
_cell.angle_beta   90.00
_cell.angle_gamma   90.00
#
_symmetry.space_group_name_H-M   'P 1'
#
loop_
_entity.id
_entity.type
_entity.pdbx_description
1 polymer ?
#
loop_
_entity_poly.entity_id
_entity_poly.type
_entity_poly.pdbx_seq_one_letter_code
_entity_poly.pdbx_strand_id
1 'polypeptide(L)'
;MTTIWGEYIKKNCNYTNYIQNYRFMQSQIFYASYDNTAELVNEDKKLNISRQSIYNYERESCRLFLAQREAELWKQIDKLEIKASGYYHYDEEYIKINKEVYVRLSLIDAHTRIIIKDIIIPKDKFNKEYIKYFLTDSLKGLELNTIITDGHRAYPEIIDELGAKHQLCRFHIMQTLMHPLIKKIRGLERRIDGIENKINKKQEKIDKLKAEYPYKQGRPPKSDKKACKNVDDRKILNMEKSDLSSKLSKYEKELKEIIEYKDKIKKIFTFKTWKTCINRFNKLLDKKDELPTIIYDFLKNLSKKIDRALAFTKDPSIPKTNNLIELFYKVTFPGKIKRIYRTVEGVENKIRMNNIRWMERNVIQKHEENMSNQ
;
A
#
# COMPACT_ATOMS: atom_id res chain seq x y z
N MET A 1 -60.20 -13.19 -2.65
CA MET A 1 -58.94 -13.78 -3.19
C MET A 1 -57.78 -12.77 -3.27
N THR A 2 -57.79 -11.71 -2.53
CA THR A 2 -56.79 -10.62 -2.60
C THR A 2 -55.76 -10.62 -1.46
N THR A 3 -55.84 -11.54 -0.52
CA THR A 3 -55.05 -11.52 0.71
C THR A 3 -53.76 -12.37 0.66
N ILE A 4 -53.68 -13.37 -0.18
CA ILE A 4 -52.50 -14.28 -0.21
C ILE A 4 -51.33 -13.69 -1.01
N TRP A 5 -51.59 -12.86 -1.99
CA TRP A 5 -50.57 -12.27 -2.84
C TRP A 5 -50.01 -10.94 -2.31
N GLY A 6 -50.77 -10.24 -1.43
CA GLY A 6 -50.34 -8.96 -0.86
C GLY A 6 -49.15 -9.07 0.10
N GLU A 7 -48.92 -10.23 0.70
CA GLU A 7 -47.72 -10.49 1.54
C GLU A 7 -46.47 -10.72 0.73
N TYR A 8 -46.61 -11.14 -0.53
CA TYR A 8 -45.47 -11.52 -1.39
C TYR A 8 -45.11 -10.49 -2.46
N ILE A 9 -45.99 -9.53 -2.72
CA ILE A 9 -45.79 -8.49 -3.73
C ILE A 9 -45.97 -7.12 -3.08
N LYS A 10 -44.92 -6.31 -3.07
CA LYS A 10 -45.00 -4.93 -2.57
C LYS A 10 -45.94 -4.08 -3.43
N LYS A 11 -46.59 -3.09 -2.81
CA LYS A 11 -47.42 -2.10 -3.51
C LYS A 11 -46.65 -1.49 -4.68
N ASN A 12 -47.23 -1.47 -5.86
CA ASN A 12 -46.62 -1.00 -7.12
C ASN A 12 -45.46 -1.87 -7.66
N CYS A 13 -45.32 -3.13 -7.24
CA CYS A 13 -44.38 -4.07 -7.79
C CYS A 13 -45.08 -5.16 -8.59
N ASN A 14 -44.53 -5.52 -9.74
CA ASN A 14 -45.09 -6.57 -10.61
C ASN A 14 -44.57 -7.98 -10.30
N TYR A 15 -43.60 -8.09 -9.38
CA TYR A 15 -42.91 -9.34 -9.08
C TYR A 15 -42.84 -9.61 -7.58
N THR A 16 -42.82 -10.90 -7.21
CA THR A 16 -42.70 -11.32 -5.81
C THR A 16 -41.35 -10.97 -5.19
N ASN A 17 -41.30 -10.89 -3.86
CA ASN A 17 -40.04 -10.68 -3.13
C ASN A 17 -38.99 -11.75 -3.48
N TYR A 18 -39.39 -13.00 -3.79
CA TYR A 18 -38.48 -14.06 -4.21
C TYR A 18 -37.73 -13.69 -5.51
N ILE A 19 -38.47 -13.29 -6.55
CA ILE A 19 -37.86 -12.85 -7.83
C ILE A 19 -36.94 -11.64 -7.61
N GLN A 20 -37.36 -10.75 -6.76
CA GLN A 20 -36.62 -9.54 -6.44
C GLN A 20 -35.28 -9.88 -5.73
N ASN A 21 -35.28 -10.75 -4.74
CA ASN A 21 -34.08 -11.19 -4.04
C ASN A 21 -33.15 -12.03 -4.95
N TYR A 22 -33.74 -12.88 -5.80
CA TYR A 22 -32.98 -13.66 -6.78
C TYR A 22 -32.20 -12.75 -7.75
N ARG A 23 -32.82 -11.71 -8.26
CA ARG A 23 -32.18 -10.71 -9.12
C ARG A 23 -31.05 -9.97 -8.43
N PHE A 24 -31.29 -9.55 -7.19
CA PHE A 24 -30.28 -8.89 -6.37
C PHE A 24 -29.07 -9.80 -6.15
N MET A 25 -29.28 -11.05 -5.80
CA MET A 25 -28.20 -12.03 -5.60
C MET A 25 -27.39 -12.26 -6.88
N GLN A 26 -28.04 -12.36 -8.04
CA GLN A 26 -27.35 -12.53 -9.33
C GLN A 26 -26.46 -11.32 -9.66
N SER A 27 -26.95 -10.09 -9.52
CA SER A 27 -26.17 -8.90 -9.80
C SER A 27 -24.98 -8.72 -8.84
N GLN A 28 -25.17 -9.03 -7.57
CA GLN A 28 -24.14 -8.82 -6.53
C GLN A 28 -23.12 -9.95 -6.43
N ILE A 29 -23.53 -11.20 -6.64
CA ILE A 29 -22.63 -12.36 -6.51
C ILE A 29 -21.81 -12.53 -7.78
N PHE A 30 -22.44 -12.43 -8.95
CA PHE A 30 -21.80 -12.73 -10.23
C PHE A 30 -21.29 -11.50 -10.97
N TYR A 31 -21.46 -10.30 -10.42
CA TYR A 31 -21.10 -9.04 -11.07
C TYR A 31 -21.70 -8.91 -12.48
N ALA A 32 -22.86 -9.52 -12.68
CA ALA A 32 -23.54 -9.47 -13.96
C ALA A 32 -24.00 -8.03 -14.29
N SER A 33 -23.90 -7.63 -15.55
CA SER A 33 -24.53 -6.40 -16.01
C SER A 33 -26.05 -6.50 -15.86
N TYR A 34 -26.74 -5.37 -15.82
CA TYR A 34 -28.21 -5.38 -15.76
C TYR A 34 -28.86 -6.08 -16.97
N ASP A 35 -28.17 -6.00 -18.13
CA ASP A 35 -28.63 -6.72 -19.33
C ASP A 35 -28.50 -8.24 -19.14
N ASN A 36 -27.32 -8.71 -18.75
CA ASN A 36 -27.07 -10.14 -18.48
C ASN A 36 -27.95 -10.66 -17.33
N THR A 37 -28.21 -9.84 -16.31
CA THR A 37 -29.08 -10.20 -15.19
C THR A 37 -30.54 -10.32 -15.68
N ALA A 38 -30.98 -9.40 -16.54
CA ALA A 38 -32.32 -9.49 -17.15
C ALA A 38 -32.48 -10.76 -18.01
N GLU A 39 -31.48 -11.04 -18.84
CA GLU A 39 -31.41 -12.23 -19.70
C GLU A 39 -31.48 -13.52 -18.87
N LEU A 40 -30.61 -13.69 -17.89
CA LEU A 40 -30.59 -14.85 -16.99
C LEU A 40 -31.87 -15.06 -16.22
N VAL A 41 -32.48 -13.98 -15.69
CA VAL A 41 -33.74 -14.08 -14.95
C VAL A 41 -34.90 -14.41 -15.89
N ASN A 42 -34.91 -13.85 -17.08
CA ASN A 42 -35.94 -14.13 -18.09
C ASN A 42 -35.89 -15.58 -18.58
N GLU A 43 -34.66 -16.09 -18.82
CA GLU A 43 -34.48 -17.49 -19.22
C GLU A 43 -34.82 -18.47 -18.09
N ASP A 44 -34.33 -18.24 -16.87
CA ASP A 44 -34.53 -19.15 -15.73
C ASP A 44 -35.96 -19.15 -15.21
N LYS A 45 -36.62 -18.01 -15.15
CA LYS A 45 -37.96 -17.84 -14.60
C LYS A 45 -39.06 -17.64 -15.63
N LYS A 46 -38.74 -17.68 -16.92
CA LYS A 46 -39.65 -17.43 -18.05
C LYS A 46 -40.44 -16.12 -17.90
N LEU A 47 -39.75 -15.07 -17.53
CA LEU A 47 -40.30 -13.74 -17.31
C LEU A 47 -39.87 -12.80 -18.45
N ASN A 48 -40.48 -11.63 -18.52
CA ASN A 48 -40.07 -10.56 -19.43
C ASN A 48 -39.73 -9.30 -18.64
N ILE A 49 -38.54 -9.31 -18.02
CA ILE A 49 -38.08 -8.22 -17.19
C ILE A 49 -37.09 -7.38 -18.01
N SER A 50 -37.31 -6.07 -18.04
CA SER A 50 -36.40 -5.15 -18.71
C SER A 50 -35.15 -4.83 -17.84
N ARG A 51 -34.07 -4.46 -18.50
CA ARG A 51 -32.88 -3.88 -17.85
C ARG A 51 -33.26 -2.76 -16.88
N GLN A 52 -34.14 -1.84 -17.28
CA GLN A 52 -34.57 -0.71 -16.47
C GLN A 52 -35.30 -1.17 -15.19
N SER A 53 -36.07 -2.22 -15.28
CA SER A 53 -36.74 -2.82 -14.12
C SER A 53 -35.73 -3.44 -13.16
N ILE A 54 -34.66 -4.09 -13.67
CA ILE A 54 -33.55 -4.58 -12.83
C ILE A 54 -32.90 -3.44 -12.11
N TYR A 55 -32.51 -2.37 -12.83
CA TYR A 55 -31.87 -1.19 -12.26
C TYR A 55 -32.71 -0.53 -11.15
N ASN A 56 -33.96 -0.20 -11.44
CA ASN A 56 -34.85 0.48 -10.49
C ASN A 56 -35.03 -0.37 -9.23
N TYR A 57 -35.19 -1.65 -9.41
CA TYR A 57 -35.41 -2.59 -8.33
C TYR A 57 -34.18 -2.77 -7.46
N GLU A 58 -32.99 -2.93 -8.07
CA GLU A 58 -31.72 -3.07 -7.34
C GLU A 58 -31.45 -1.83 -6.49
N ARG A 59 -31.71 -0.65 -7.03
CA ARG A 59 -31.52 0.62 -6.32
C ARG A 59 -32.35 0.68 -5.02
N GLU A 60 -33.64 0.32 -5.07
CA GLU A 60 -34.51 0.36 -3.91
C GLU A 60 -34.22 -0.79 -2.92
N SER A 61 -34.14 -2.01 -3.44
CA SER A 61 -33.96 -3.21 -2.62
C SER A 61 -32.59 -3.29 -2.00
N CYS A 62 -31.56 -2.84 -2.72
CA CYS A 62 -30.20 -2.79 -2.19
C CYS A 62 -30.13 -1.92 -0.94
N ARG A 63 -30.74 -0.75 -0.97
CA ARG A 63 -30.76 0.17 0.17
C ARG A 63 -31.46 -0.42 1.41
N LEU A 64 -32.61 -1.06 1.22
CA LEU A 64 -33.35 -1.69 2.32
C LEU A 64 -32.63 -2.92 2.86
N PHE A 65 -32.18 -3.79 1.96
CA PHE A 65 -31.47 -5.01 2.32
C PHE A 65 -30.16 -4.69 3.08
N LEU A 66 -29.37 -3.73 2.60
CA LEU A 66 -28.13 -3.34 3.26
C LEU A 66 -28.41 -2.76 4.65
N ALA A 67 -29.43 -1.91 4.79
CA ALA A 67 -29.78 -1.31 6.08
C ALA A 67 -30.22 -2.39 7.09
N GLN A 68 -31.00 -3.40 6.65
CA GLN A 68 -31.39 -4.52 7.52
C GLN A 68 -30.18 -5.37 7.94
N ARG A 69 -29.31 -5.73 6.98
CA ARG A 69 -28.10 -6.53 7.28
C ARG A 69 -27.12 -5.79 8.19
N GLU A 70 -26.94 -4.50 7.99
CA GLU A 70 -26.13 -3.67 8.88
C GLU A 70 -26.71 -3.64 10.30
N ALA A 71 -28.04 -3.48 10.44
CA ALA A 71 -28.69 -3.49 11.74
C ALA A 71 -28.57 -4.86 12.45
N GLU A 72 -28.74 -5.96 11.70
CA GLU A 72 -28.52 -7.31 12.23
C GLU A 72 -27.07 -7.53 12.68
N LEU A 73 -26.12 -7.09 11.87
CA LEU A 73 -24.69 -7.17 12.17
C LEU A 73 -24.34 -6.43 13.47
N TRP A 74 -24.81 -5.21 13.64
CA TRP A 74 -24.56 -4.44 14.86
C TRP A 74 -25.21 -5.08 16.07
N LYS A 75 -26.42 -5.63 15.98
CA LYS A 75 -27.05 -6.40 17.06
C LYS A 75 -26.21 -7.63 17.46
N GLN A 76 -25.56 -8.29 16.50
CA GLN A 76 -24.67 -9.42 16.79
C GLN A 76 -23.40 -8.96 17.50
N ILE A 77 -22.78 -7.86 17.04
CA ILE A 77 -21.60 -7.28 17.67
C ILE A 77 -21.89 -6.87 19.11
N ASP A 78 -23.02 -6.21 19.34
CA ASP A 78 -23.47 -5.80 20.68
C ASP A 78 -23.73 -7.03 21.58
N LYS A 79 -24.38 -8.09 21.05
CA LYS A 79 -24.63 -9.33 21.78
C LYS A 79 -23.33 -10.06 22.17
N LEU A 80 -22.31 -9.97 21.34
CA LEU A 80 -20.97 -10.55 21.59
C LEU A 80 -20.08 -9.63 22.41
N GLU A 81 -20.58 -8.47 22.83
CA GLU A 81 -19.84 -7.46 23.61
C GLU A 81 -18.52 -7.01 22.98
N ILE A 82 -18.42 -7.07 21.64
CA ILE A 82 -17.22 -6.68 20.92
C ILE A 82 -17.12 -5.16 20.87
N LYS A 83 -16.16 -4.58 21.57
CA LYS A 83 -15.94 -3.13 21.65
C LYS A 83 -14.69 -2.70 20.89
N ALA A 84 -14.68 -1.44 20.44
CA ALA A 84 -13.48 -0.84 19.88
C ALA A 84 -12.36 -0.78 20.92
N SER A 85 -11.13 -1.02 20.48
CA SER A 85 -9.96 -1.18 21.36
C SER A 85 -9.25 0.14 21.71
N GLY A 86 -9.64 1.24 21.08
CA GLY A 86 -8.95 2.52 21.22
C GLY A 86 -7.75 2.71 20.28
N TYR A 87 -7.42 1.73 19.47
CA TYR A 87 -6.34 1.78 18.48
C TYR A 87 -6.95 1.71 17.09
N TYR A 88 -6.69 2.72 16.24
CA TYR A 88 -7.38 2.83 14.95
C TYR A 88 -6.42 2.99 13.79
N HIS A 89 -6.72 2.33 12.69
CA HIS A 89 -6.13 2.58 11.38
C HIS A 89 -6.98 3.59 10.63
N TYR A 90 -6.36 4.64 10.13
CA TYR A 90 -6.98 5.62 9.23
C TYR A 90 -6.18 5.72 7.94
N ASP A 91 -6.90 5.79 6.81
CA ASP A 91 -6.30 5.97 5.49
C ASP A 91 -7.35 6.45 4.48
N GLU A 92 -6.90 6.93 3.32
CA GLU A 92 -7.73 7.33 2.18
C GLU A 92 -7.40 6.53 0.93
N GLU A 93 -8.46 6.17 0.21
CA GLU A 93 -8.37 5.53 -1.09
C GLU A 93 -8.95 6.42 -2.19
N TYR A 94 -8.17 6.74 -3.22
CA TYR A 94 -8.64 7.49 -4.37
C TYR A 94 -9.34 6.57 -5.35
N ILE A 95 -10.61 6.87 -5.64
CA ILE A 95 -11.48 6.10 -6.53
C ILE A 95 -11.89 6.96 -7.71
N LYS A 96 -11.75 6.44 -8.93
CA LYS A 96 -12.21 7.11 -10.14
C LYS A 96 -13.55 6.53 -10.56
N ILE A 97 -14.60 7.35 -10.57
CA ILE A 97 -15.97 6.99 -10.96
C ILE A 97 -16.38 7.89 -12.13
N ASN A 98 -16.64 7.31 -13.29
CA ASN A 98 -17.04 8.04 -14.49
C ASN A 98 -16.18 9.28 -14.81
N LYS A 99 -14.84 9.11 -14.77
CA LYS A 99 -13.81 10.14 -14.99
C LYS A 99 -13.63 11.14 -13.84
N GLU A 100 -14.52 11.25 -12.88
CA GLU A 100 -14.38 12.06 -11.68
C GLU A 100 -13.63 11.32 -10.58
N VAL A 101 -12.92 12.06 -9.73
CA VAL A 101 -12.14 11.50 -8.61
C VAL A 101 -12.90 11.70 -7.31
N TYR A 102 -13.06 10.61 -6.59
CA TYR A 102 -13.63 10.55 -5.25
C TYR A 102 -12.58 10.05 -4.27
N VAL A 103 -12.77 10.34 -3.00
CA VAL A 103 -11.92 9.89 -1.90
C VAL A 103 -12.78 9.07 -0.94
N ARG A 104 -12.37 7.84 -0.71
CA ARG A 104 -12.92 6.97 0.32
C ARG A 104 -12.11 7.15 1.58
N LEU A 105 -12.73 7.56 2.68
CA LEU A 105 -12.12 7.70 3.99
C LEU A 105 -12.58 6.53 4.86
N SER A 106 -11.64 5.83 5.47
CA SER A 106 -11.95 4.68 6.31
C SER A 106 -11.23 4.75 7.65
N LEU A 107 -11.96 4.41 8.71
CA LEU A 107 -11.46 4.26 10.07
C LEU A 107 -11.82 2.87 10.57
N ILE A 108 -10.81 2.06 10.95
CA ILE A 108 -10.98 0.67 11.35
C ILE A 108 -10.26 0.43 12.68
N ASP A 109 -10.90 -0.27 13.60
CA ASP A 109 -10.24 -0.70 14.83
C ASP A 109 -9.12 -1.72 14.54
N ALA A 110 -7.97 -1.51 15.13
CA ALA A 110 -6.75 -2.25 14.83
C ALA A 110 -6.77 -3.70 15.36
N HIS A 111 -7.47 -3.95 16.44
CA HIS A 111 -7.48 -5.26 17.10
C HIS A 111 -8.76 -6.04 16.78
N THR A 112 -9.91 -5.40 16.94
CA THR A 112 -11.21 -6.05 16.68
C THR A 112 -11.57 -6.07 15.20
N ARG A 113 -10.95 -5.21 14.38
CA ARG A 113 -11.22 -5.02 12.94
C ARG A 113 -12.60 -4.47 12.63
N ILE A 114 -13.29 -3.92 13.64
CA ILE A 114 -14.55 -3.22 13.47
C ILE A 114 -14.32 -2.01 12.54
N ILE A 115 -15.17 -1.87 11.53
CA ILE A 115 -15.22 -0.67 10.70
C ILE A 115 -15.98 0.39 11.49
N ILE A 116 -15.25 1.41 11.98
CA ILE A 116 -15.87 2.50 12.73
C ILE A 116 -16.65 3.41 11.78
N LYS A 117 -16.00 3.81 10.69
CA LYS A 117 -16.64 4.61 9.63
C LYS A 117 -15.95 4.42 8.30
N ASP A 118 -16.73 4.37 7.23
CA ASP A 118 -16.26 4.23 5.86
C ASP A 118 -17.19 4.98 4.92
N ILE A 119 -16.70 6.04 4.29
CA ILE A 119 -17.50 6.93 3.43
C ILE A 119 -16.74 7.30 2.16
N ILE A 120 -17.50 7.71 1.15
CA ILE A 120 -16.96 8.24 -0.10
C ILE A 120 -17.39 9.71 -0.23
N ILE A 121 -16.46 10.56 -0.59
CA ILE A 121 -16.72 11.98 -0.84
C ILE A 121 -16.11 12.42 -2.17
N PRO A 122 -16.66 13.46 -2.81
CA PRO A 122 -16.01 14.11 -3.94
C PRO A 122 -14.64 14.67 -3.56
N LYS A 123 -13.68 14.63 -4.50
CA LYS A 123 -12.30 15.07 -4.26
C LYS A 123 -12.18 16.54 -3.85
N ASP A 124 -13.03 17.40 -4.36
CA ASP A 124 -13.06 18.84 -4.07
C ASP A 124 -13.45 19.13 -2.61
N LYS A 125 -14.20 18.23 -1.95
CA LYS A 125 -14.53 18.31 -0.52
C LYS A 125 -13.42 17.78 0.39
N PHE A 126 -12.45 17.06 -0.16
CA PHE A 126 -11.38 16.47 0.62
C PHE A 126 -10.28 17.48 0.93
N ASN A 127 -10.20 17.90 2.19
CA ASN A 127 -9.20 18.82 2.72
C ASN A 127 -8.90 18.49 4.19
N LYS A 128 -7.99 19.24 4.82
CA LYS A 128 -7.56 19.02 6.20
C LYS A 128 -8.73 19.14 7.20
N GLU A 129 -9.59 20.12 7.02
CA GLU A 129 -10.75 20.38 7.87
C GLU A 129 -11.75 19.22 7.80
N TYR A 130 -11.96 18.66 6.62
CA TYR A 130 -12.83 17.50 6.44
C TYR A 130 -12.26 16.25 7.12
N ILE A 131 -10.95 16.00 7.02
CA ILE A 131 -10.29 14.88 7.72
C ILE A 131 -10.48 15.03 9.22
N LYS A 132 -10.25 16.23 9.77
CA LYS A 132 -10.47 16.53 11.19
C LYS A 132 -11.91 16.26 11.60
N TYR A 133 -12.88 16.80 10.84
CA TYR A 133 -14.31 16.55 11.06
C TYR A 133 -14.64 15.06 11.04
N PHE A 134 -14.18 14.33 10.02
CA PHE A 134 -14.41 12.90 9.89
C PHE A 134 -13.89 12.11 11.10
N LEU A 135 -12.66 12.35 11.53
CA LEU A 135 -12.07 11.67 12.67
C LEU A 135 -12.77 12.04 13.99
N THR A 136 -13.03 13.33 14.22
CA THR A 136 -13.73 13.79 15.43
C THR A 136 -15.12 13.16 15.55
N ASP A 137 -15.89 13.18 14.47
CA ASP A 137 -17.25 12.64 14.43
C ASP A 137 -17.26 11.11 14.58
N SER A 138 -16.32 10.43 13.90
CA SER A 138 -16.22 8.97 13.95
C SER A 138 -15.79 8.42 15.31
N LEU A 139 -14.99 9.17 16.05
CA LEU A 139 -14.42 8.73 17.35
C LEU A 139 -15.21 9.23 18.54
N LYS A 140 -16.30 9.96 18.32
CA LYS A 140 -17.13 10.50 19.40
C LYS A 140 -17.70 9.39 20.28
N GLY A 141 -17.40 9.44 21.57
CA GLY A 141 -17.87 8.45 22.55
C GLY A 141 -17.10 7.12 22.56
N LEU A 142 -16.06 6.98 21.73
CA LEU A 142 -15.18 5.81 21.74
C LEU A 142 -13.92 6.09 22.55
N GLU A 143 -13.31 5.02 23.10
CA GLU A 143 -11.97 5.10 23.67
C GLU A 143 -10.98 5.45 22.58
N LEU A 144 -10.06 6.39 22.85
CA LEU A 144 -9.08 6.87 21.89
C LEU A 144 -7.67 6.86 22.48
N ASN A 145 -6.87 5.90 22.09
CA ASN A 145 -5.46 5.76 22.48
C ASN A 145 -4.51 6.18 21.37
N THR A 146 -4.67 5.57 20.20
CA THR A 146 -3.70 5.73 19.10
C THR A 146 -4.37 5.70 17.75
N ILE A 147 -3.92 6.58 16.84
CA ILE A 147 -4.29 6.52 15.42
C ILE A 147 -3.03 6.17 14.62
N ILE A 148 -3.13 5.13 13.78
CA ILE A 148 -2.08 4.67 12.88
C ILE A 148 -2.39 5.19 11.47
N THR A 149 -1.43 5.92 10.86
CA THR A 149 -1.61 6.47 9.50
C THR A 149 -0.36 6.29 8.65
N ASP A 150 -0.46 6.67 7.39
CA ASP A 150 0.71 6.93 6.56
C ASP A 150 1.45 8.23 6.96
N GLY A 151 2.30 8.76 6.12
CA GLY A 151 3.13 9.94 6.42
C GLY A 151 2.58 11.27 5.90
N HIS A 152 1.28 11.41 5.63
CA HIS A 152 0.71 12.66 5.14
C HIS A 152 0.88 13.82 6.11
N ARG A 153 1.16 15.02 5.59
CA ARG A 153 1.59 16.19 6.40
C ARG A 153 0.50 16.74 7.33
N ALA A 154 -0.77 16.54 7.02
CA ALA A 154 -1.89 17.05 7.81
C ALA A 154 -2.16 16.24 9.09
N TYR A 155 -1.82 14.94 9.12
CA TYR A 155 -2.21 14.06 10.22
C TYR A 155 -1.62 14.41 11.58
N PRO A 156 -0.32 14.78 11.69
CA PRO A 156 0.27 15.07 12.99
C PRO A 156 -0.52 16.09 13.81
N GLU A 157 -0.89 17.20 13.19
CA GLU A 157 -1.62 18.27 13.85
C GLU A 157 -3.06 17.85 14.21
N ILE A 158 -3.76 17.20 13.29
CA ILE A 158 -5.12 16.72 13.52
C ILE A 158 -5.15 15.72 14.69
N ILE A 159 -4.21 14.76 14.72
CA ILE A 159 -4.18 13.71 15.74
C ILE A 159 -3.77 14.26 17.11
N ASP A 160 -2.85 15.24 17.14
CA ASP A 160 -2.47 15.93 18.37
C ASP A 160 -3.67 16.73 18.96
N GLU A 161 -4.45 17.39 18.11
CA GLU A 161 -5.67 18.11 18.52
C GLU A 161 -6.77 17.17 19.05
N LEU A 162 -6.82 15.92 18.57
CA LEU A 162 -7.71 14.88 19.11
C LEU A 162 -7.22 14.29 20.44
N GLY A 163 -6.00 14.64 20.88
CA GLY A 163 -5.40 14.11 22.10
C GLY A 163 -4.93 12.64 22.00
N ALA A 164 -4.82 12.09 20.80
CA ALA A 164 -4.40 10.72 20.56
C ALA A 164 -2.88 10.60 20.33
N LYS A 165 -2.33 9.43 20.63
CA LYS A 165 -0.98 9.07 20.17
C LYS A 165 -1.01 8.85 18.66
N HIS A 166 0.04 9.27 17.97
CA HIS A 166 0.17 9.06 16.53
C HIS A 166 1.26 8.04 16.22
N GLN A 167 0.91 6.94 15.56
CA GLN A 167 1.86 5.99 14.99
C GLN A 167 1.96 6.18 13.47
N LEU A 168 3.15 6.49 12.99
CA LEU A 168 3.43 6.49 11.55
C LEU A 168 3.68 5.08 11.05
N CYS A 169 3.07 4.70 9.95
CA CYS A 169 3.27 3.41 9.31
C CYS A 169 4.74 3.18 8.96
N ARG A 170 5.36 2.18 9.61
CA ARG A 170 6.75 1.79 9.36
C ARG A 170 6.99 1.46 7.88
N PHE A 171 6.04 0.84 7.20
CA PHE A 171 6.17 0.49 5.80
C PHE A 171 6.37 1.73 4.93
N HIS A 172 5.54 2.76 5.09
CA HIS A 172 5.65 4.02 4.34
C HIS A 172 6.93 4.80 4.66
N ILE A 173 7.38 4.79 5.93
CA ILE A 173 8.68 5.37 6.30
C ILE A 173 9.81 4.67 5.55
N MET A 174 9.81 3.34 5.54
CA MET A 174 10.83 2.56 4.84
C MET A 174 10.74 2.73 3.32
N GLN A 175 9.55 2.85 2.76
CA GLN A 175 9.34 3.12 1.33
C GLN A 175 9.95 4.47 0.93
N THR A 176 9.75 5.52 1.75
CA THR A 176 10.35 6.85 1.53
C THR A 176 11.88 6.79 1.47
N LEU A 177 12.52 5.95 2.30
CA LEU A 177 13.96 5.71 2.23
C LEU A 177 14.33 4.87 1.01
N MET A 178 13.63 3.77 0.81
CA MET A 178 14.01 2.75 -0.17
C MET A 178 13.93 3.26 -1.62
N HIS A 179 12.93 4.07 -1.94
CA HIS A 179 12.73 4.53 -3.31
C HIS A 179 13.94 5.31 -3.88
N PRO A 180 14.47 6.36 -3.23
CA PRO A 180 15.65 7.05 -3.71
C PRO A 180 16.91 6.19 -3.64
N LEU A 181 17.05 5.32 -2.60
CA LEU A 181 18.19 4.41 -2.47
C LEU A 181 18.25 3.38 -3.59
N ILE A 182 17.15 2.74 -3.94
CA ILE A 182 17.09 1.78 -5.05
C ILE A 182 17.51 2.46 -6.37
N LYS A 183 17.06 3.69 -6.60
CA LYS A 183 17.47 4.46 -7.78
C LYS A 183 18.98 4.71 -7.80
N LYS A 184 19.55 5.08 -6.65
CA LYS A 184 21.00 5.31 -6.51
C LYS A 184 21.79 4.02 -6.68
N ILE A 185 21.39 2.93 -6.01
CA ILE A 185 22.01 1.60 -6.11
C ILE A 185 22.02 1.12 -7.56
N ARG A 186 20.87 1.11 -8.24
CA ARG A 186 20.78 0.74 -9.66
C ARG A 186 21.63 1.62 -10.57
N GLY A 187 21.77 2.89 -10.24
CA GLY A 187 22.65 3.81 -10.95
C GLY A 187 24.12 3.45 -10.79
N LEU A 188 24.56 3.06 -9.59
CA LEU A 188 25.92 2.59 -9.32
C LEU A 188 26.20 1.24 -9.98
N GLU A 189 25.29 0.28 -9.86
CA GLU A 189 25.39 -1.04 -10.52
C GLU A 189 25.61 -0.89 -12.03
N ARG A 190 24.79 -0.08 -12.72
CA ARG A 190 24.97 0.18 -14.18
C ARG A 190 26.33 0.82 -14.51
N ARG A 191 26.86 1.68 -13.61
CA ARG A 191 28.20 2.28 -13.84
C ARG A 191 29.29 1.25 -13.65
N ILE A 192 29.18 0.40 -12.65
CA ILE A 192 30.09 -0.73 -12.38
C ILE A 192 30.12 -1.64 -13.60
N ASP A 193 28.97 -2.16 -14.03
CA ASP A 193 28.85 -3.02 -15.24
C ASP A 193 29.45 -2.36 -16.49
N GLY A 194 29.18 -1.07 -16.67
CA GLY A 194 29.71 -0.32 -17.81
C GLY A 194 31.24 -0.15 -17.79
N ILE A 195 31.84 -0.03 -16.59
CA ILE A 195 33.30 0.05 -16.43
C ILE A 195 33.93 -1.32 -16.62
N GLU A 196 33.39 -2.36 -16.02
CA GLU A 196 33.84 -3.75 -16.16
C GLU A 196 33.88 -4.16 -17.63
N ASN A 197 32.79 -3.88 -18.37
CA ASN A 197 32.76 -4.12 -19.81
C ASN A 197 33.86 -3.36 -20.60
N LYS A 198 34.19 -2.12 -20.20
CA LYS A 198 35.30 -1.37 -20.81
C LYS A 198 36.66 -1.97 -20.45
N ILE A 199 36.84 -2.41 -19.22
CA ILE A 199 38.06 -3.10 -18.77
C ILE A 199 38.28 -4.38 -19.57
N ASN A 200 37.24 -5.21 -19.71
CA ASN A 200 37.27 -6.46 -20.45
C ASN A 200 37.64 -6.23 -21.94
N LYS A 201 36.99 -5.27 -22.60
CA LYS A 201 37.30 -4.91 -23.98
C LYS A 201 38.76 -4.42 -24.16
N LYS A 202 39.29 -3.69 -23.17
CA LYS A 202 40.73 -3.28 -23.21
C LYS A 202 41.64 -4.46 -22.97
N GLN A 203 41.28 -5.36 -22.08
CA GLN A 203 42.02 -6.59 -21.84
C GLN A 203 42.07 -7.46 -23.10
N GLU A 204 40.97 -7.67 -23.78
CA GLU A 204 40.92 -8.41 -25.06
C GLU A 204 41.84 -7.78 -26.13
N LYS A 205 41.87 -6.42 -26.21
CA LYS A 205 42.79 -5.72 -27.14
C LYS A 205 44.25 -5.94 -26.75
N ILE A 206 44.59 -5.85 -25.47
CA ILE A 206 45.93 -6.11 -24.96
C ILE A 206 46.34 -7.55 -25.31
N ASP A 207 45.45 -8.52 -25.14
CA ASP A 207 45.76 -9.92 -25.38
C ASP A 207 45.96 -10.22 -26.89
N LYS A 208 45.19 -9.56 -27.75
CA LYS A 208 45.38 -9.61 -29.21
C LYS A 208 46.74 -9.02 -29.59
N LEU A 209 47.10 -7.85 -29.08
CA LEU A 209 48.39 -7.22 -29.34
C LEU A 209 49.56 -8.05 -28.81
N LYS A 210 49.39 -8.78 -27.71
CA LYS A 210 50.39 -9.73 -27.18
C LYS A 210 50.53 -10.95 -28.07
N ALA A 211 49.44 -11.47 -28.65
CA ALA A 211 49.47 -12.60 -29.56
C ALA A 211 50.17 -12.25 -30.88
N GLU A 212 49.94 -11.05 -31.41
CA GLU A 212 50.60 -10.57 -32.64
C GLU A 212 52.10 -10.38 -32.49
N TYR A 213 52.54 -9.88 -31.31
CA TYR A 213 53.97 -9.65 -31.02
C TYR A 213 54.34 -10.18 -29.62
N PRO A 214 54.69 -11.48 -29.50
CA PRO A 214 54.92 -12.12 -28.18
C PRO A 214 56.34 -11.87 -27.67
N TYR A 215 56.76 -10.62 -27.53
CA TYR A 215 58.03 -10.28 -26.87
C TYR A 215 58.00 -10.68 -25.40
N LYS A 216 58.92 -11.58 -25.03
CA LYS A 216 59.00 -12.09 -23.64
C LYS A 216 59.77 -11.14 -22.69
N GLN A 217 60.71 -10.41 -23.16
CA GLN A 217 61.52 -9.45 -22.38
C GLN A 217 62.08 -8.29 -23.22
N GLY A 218 62.08 -7.07 -22.71
CA GLY A 218 62.69 -5.89 -23.31
C GLY A 218 61.87 -5.13 -24.33
N ARG A 219 62.44 -3.97 -24.80
CA ARG A 219 61.84 -3.15 -25.85
C ARG A 219 62.29 -3.71 -27.21
N PRO A 220 61.37 -3.82 -28.19
CA PRO A 220 61.73 -4.27 -29.53
C PRO A 220 62.79 -3.37 -30.17
N PRO A 221 63.62 -3.88 -31.13
CA PRO A 221 64.56 -3.07 -31.87
C PRO A 221 63.88 -1.87 -32.54
N LYS A 222 64.54 -0.70 -32.52
CA LYS A 222 64.00 0.54 -33.14
C LYS A 222 63.70 0.39 -34.64
N SER A 223 64.34 -0.57 -35.28
CA SER A 223 64.11 -0.92 -36.70
C SER A 223 62.75 -1.56 -36.93
N ASP A 224 62.18 -2.25 -35.93
CA ASP A 224 60.84 -2.82 -36.04
C ASP A 224 59.77 -1.83 -35.53
N LYS A 225 59.40 -0.91 -36.42
CA LYS A 225 58.40 0.13 -36.14
C LYS A 225 57.05 -0.42 -35.71
N LYS A 226 56.62 -1.58 -36.23
CA LYS A 226 55.35 -2.20 -35.90
C LYS A 226 55.36 -2.76 -34.47
N ALA A 227 56.41 -3.47 -34.10
CA ALA A 227 56.58 -3.98 -32.76
C ALA A 227 56.71 -2.85 -31.72
N CYS A 228 57.44 -1.79 -32.01
CA CYS A 228 57.52 -0.61 -31.15
C CYS A 228 56.16 0.03 -30.91
N LYS A 229 55.36 0.25 -31.96
CA LYS A 229 54.03 0.78 -31.86
C LYS A 229 53.09 -0.14 -31.03
N ASN A 230 53.16 -1.44 -31.22
CA ASN A 230 52.38 -2.43 -30.46
C ASN A 230 52.69 -2.35 -28.93
N VAL A 231 53.98 -2.19 -28.57
CA VAL A 231 54.39 -2.01 -27.16
C VAL A 231 53.83 -0.72 -26.57
N ASP A 232 53.88 0.38 -27.34
CA ASP A 232 53.38 1.68 -26.90
C ASP A 232 51.86 1.66 -26.76
N ASP A 233 51.11 1.07 -27.69
CA ASP A 233 49.65 0.87 -27.64
C ASP A 233 49.26 0.02 -26.38
N ARG A 234 50.01 -1.05 -26.11
CA ARG A 234 49.76 -1.85 -24.87
C ARG A 234 49.98 -1.06 -23.60
N LYS A 235 51.00 -0.17 -23.56
CA LYS A 235 51.23 0.72 -22.40
C LYS A 235 50.04 1.64 -22.19
N ILE A 236 49.61 2.31 -23.23
CA ILE A 236 48.43 3.21 -23.17
C ILE A 236 47.21 2.47 -22.67
N LEU A 237 46.90 1.30 -23.25
CA LEU A 237 45.74 0.49 -22.86
C LEU A 237 45.86 0.04 -21.39
N ASN A 238 47.02 -0.32 -20.89
CA ASN A 238 47.20 -0.70 -19.49
C ASN A 238 47.05 0.51 -18.54
N MET A 239 47.48 1.71 -18.91
CA MET A 239 47.23 2.93 -18.13
C MET A 239 45.76 3.23 -18.05
N GLU A 240 45.03 3.22 -19.20
CA GLU A 240 43.61 3.46 -19.25
C GLU A 240 42.82 2.39 -18.47
N LYS A 241 43.24 1.12 -18.49
CA LYS A 241 42.67 0.04 -17.70
C LYS A 241 42.88 0.30 -16.19
N SER A 242 44.06 0.72 -15.77
CA SER A 242 44.34 1.09 -14.38
C SER A 242 43.46 2.21 -13.87
N ASP A 243 43.25 3.26 -14.69
CA ASP A 243 42.35 4.38 -14.36
C ASP A 243 40.89 3.93 -14.21
N LEU A 244 40.44 3.04 -15.11
CA LEU A 244 39.08 2.44 -15.01
C LEU A 244 38.94 1.58 -13.76
N SER A 245 39.99 0.78 -13.40
CA SER A 245 39.95 -0.05 -12.19
C SER A 245 39.89 0.79 -10.92
N SER A 246 40.60 1.93 -10.90
CA SER A 246 40.52 2.89 -9.79
C SER A 246 39.13 3.51 -9.65
N LYS A 247 38.49 3.84 -10.77
CA LYS A 247 37.10 4.31 -10.77
C LYS A 247 36.09 3.22 -10.33
N LEU A 248 36.32 1.99 -10.77
CA LEU A 248 35.50 0.83 -10.38
C LEU A 248 35.52 0.66 -8.86
N SER A 249 36.69 0.59 -8.27
CA SER A 249 36.84 0.42 -6.82
C SER A 249 36.16 1.54 -6.01
N LYS A 250 36.15 2.78 -6.50
CA LYS A 250 35.41 3.88 -5.85
C LYS A 250 33.91 3.64 -5.86
N TYR A 251 33.33 3.21 -7.00
CA TYR A 251 31.89 2.94 -7.09
C TYR A 251 31.47 1.71 -6.28
N GLU A 252 32.27 0.65 -6.27
CA GLU A 252 32.04 -0.52 -5.43
C GLU A 252 32.02 -0.17 -3.93
N LYS A 253 32.98 0.67 -3.51
CA LYS A 253 33.04 1.16 -2.12
C LYS A 253 31.78 1.98 -1.78
N GLU A 254 31.38 2.93 -2.64
CA GLU A 254 30.17 3.73 -2.45
C GLU A 254 28.91 2.84 -2.37
N LEU A 255 28.80 1.85 -3.25
CA LEU A 255 27.68 0.91 -3.26
C LEU A 255 27.61 0.10 -1.95
N LYS A 256 28.73 -0.44 -1.50
CA LYS A 256 28.83 -1.19 -0.24
C LYS A 256 28.41 -0.34 0.96
N GLU A 257 28.91 0.88 1.05
CA GLU A 257 28.56 1.82 2.12
C GLU A 257 27.04 2.11 2.17
N ILE A 258 26.42 2.38 1.02
CA ILE A 258 24.99 2.65 0.94
C ILE A 258 24.17 1.44 1.40
N ILE A 259 24.58 0.22 1.00
CA ILE A 259 23.90 -1.01 1.41
C ILE A 259 24.01 -1.23 2.92
N GLU A 260 25.20 -1.03 3.50
CA GLU A 260 25.42 -1.15 4.94
C GLU A 260 24.56 -0.17 5.74
N TYR A 261 24.50 1.11 5.36
CA TYR A 261 23.69 2.10 6.05
C TYR A 261 22.20 1.81 5.90
N LYS A 262 21.74 1.39 4.73
CA LYS A 262 20.35 0.93 4.52
C LYS A 262 19.98 -0.15 5.54
N ASP A 263 20.85 -1.13 5.75
CA ASP A 263 20.59 -2.24 6.67
C ASP A 263 20.67 -1.81 8.14
N LYS A 264 21.60 -0.91 8.48
CA LYS A 264 21.66 -0.29 9.82
C LYS A 264 20.36 0.46 10.14
N ILE A 265 19.80 1.22 9.19
CA ILE A 265 18.56 1.95 9.37
C ILE A 265 17.38 0.98 9.53
N LYS A 266 17.28 -0.06 8.69
CA LYS A 266 16.23 -1.09 8.82
C LYS A 266 16.23 -1.72 10.22
N LYS A 267 17.41 -2.00 10.77
CA LYS A 267 17.57 -2.59 12.11
C LYS A 267 17.02 -1.70 13.22
N ILE A 268 17.03 -0.36 13.10
CA ILE A 268 16.45 0.54 14.10
C ILE A 268 14.99 0.15 14.40
N PHE A 269 14.22 -0.17 13.37
CA PHE A 269 12.79 -0.50 13.49
C PHE A 269 12.52 -1.96 13.90
N THR A 270 13.56 -2.78 14.14
CA THR A 270 13.39 -4.19 14.55
C THR A 270 13.53 -4.40 16.05
N PHE A 271 14.08 -3.44 16.77
CA PHE A 271 14.25 -3.56 18.22
C PHE A 271 12.95 -3.41 18.97
N LYS A 272 12.88 -4.08 20.13
CA LYS A 272 11.66 -4.13 20.96
C LYS A 272 11.49 -2.90 21.87
N THR A 273 12.57 -2.20 22.23
CA THR A 273 12.51 -1.11 23.19
C THR A 273 12.83 0.24 22.53
N TRP A 274 12.07 1.25 22.90
CA TRP A 274 12.27 2.63 22.43
C TRP A 274 13.68 3.14 22.68
N LYS A 275 14.21 2.90 23.89
CA LYS A 275 15.57 3.32 24.29
C LYS A 275 16.64 2.78 23.32
N THR A 276 16.54 1.50 22.96
CA THR A 276 17.49 0.87 22.02
C THR A 276 17.36 1.45 20.61
N CYS A 277 16.13 1.66 20.14
CA CYS A 277 15.87 2.27 18.82
C CYS A 277 16.46 3.67 18.73
N ILE A 278 16.16 4.53 19.70
CA ILE A 278 16.63 5.93 19.76
C ILE A 278 18.15 6.00 19.89
N ASN A 279 18.77 5.21 20.77
CA ASN A 279 20.22 5.21 20.92
C ASN A 279 20.93 4.82 19.61
N ARG A 280 20.38 3.85 18.86
CA ARG A 280 20.96 3.47 17.56
C ARG A 280 20.71 4.51 16.49
N PHE A 281 19.55 5.14 16.50
CA PHE A 281 19.23 6.25 15.61
C PHE A 281 20.20 7.43 15.83
N ASN A 282 20.38 7.87 17.09
CA ASN A 282 21.26 8.96 17.45
C ASN A 282 22.72 8.64 17.07
N LYS A 283 23.23 7.43 17.37
CA LYS A 283 24.55 6.98 16.96
C LYS A 283 24.80 7.05 15.45
N LEU A 284 23.75 6.86 14.63
CA LEU A 284 23.88 7.06 13.18
C LEU A 284 23.86 8.55 12.82
N LEU A 285 23.01 9.33 13.47
CA LEU A 285 22.91 10.77 13.20
C LEU A 285 24.17 11.54 13.62
N ASP A 286 24.83 11.11 14.72
CA ASP A 286 26.09 11.70 15.21
C ASP A 286 27.24 11.54 14.20
N LYS A 287 27.17 10.54 13.33
CA LYS A 287 28.14 10.30 12.25
C LYS A 287 27.84 11.09 10.96
N LYS A 288 27.16 12.23 11.07
CA LYS A 288 26.64 13.01 9.91
C LYS A 288 27.67 13.25 8.81
N ASP A 289 28.96 13.50 9.18
CA ASP A 289 30.06 13.85 8.26
C ASP A 289 30.56 12.61 7.48
N GLU A 290 30.33 11.41 8.01
CA GLU A 290 30.68 10.11 7.38
C GLU A 290 29.56 9.55 6.51
N LEU A 291 28.35 10.10 6.61
CA LEU A 291 27.17 9.54 5.95
C LEU A 291 27.06 9.96 4.49
N PRO A 292 26.70 9.04 3.57
CA PRO A 292 26.24 9.44 2.25
C PRO A 292 25.08 10.44 2.35
N THR A 293 25.09 11.50 1.54
CA THR A 293 24.10 12.60 1.60
C THR A 293 22.65 12.09 1.63
N ILE A 294 22.33 11.10 0.80
CA ILE A 294 20.97 10.51 0.72
C ILE A 294 20.54 9.86 2.04
N ILE A 295 21.49 9.27 2.79
CA ILE A 295 21.24 8.67 4.11
C ILE A 295 21.05 9.76 5.15
N TYR A 296 21.92 10.76 5.14
CA TYR A 296 21.83 11.89 6.06
C TYR A 296 20.51 12.65 5.92
N ASP A 297 20.11 12.98 4.70
CA ASP A 297 18.86 13.68 4.43
C ASP A 297 17.64 12.89 4.93
N PHE A 298 17.65 11.56 4.74
CA PHE A 298 16.61 10.70 5.28
C PHE A 298 16.58 10.75 6.83
N LEU A 299 17.71 10.57 7.49
CA LEU A 299 17.80 10.58 8.96
C LEU A 299 17.40 11.94 9.54
N LYS A 300 17.82 13.04 8.91
CA LYS A 300 17.42 14.40 9.27
C LYS A 300 15.91 14.63 9.16
N ASN A 301 15.29 14.09 8.11
CA ASN A 301 13.85 14.17 7.96
C ASN A 301 13.10 13.25 8.95
N LEU A 302 13.66 12.09 9.23
CA LEU A 302 13.11 11.14 10.20
C LEU A 302 13.21 11.67 11.63
N SER A 303 14.27 12.39 12.00
CA SER A 303 14.46 12.93 13.36
C SER A 303 13.28 13.80 13.83
N LYS A 304 12.67 14.56 12.90
CA LYS A 304 11.50 15.41 13.19
C LYS A 304 10.23 14.62 13.58
N LYS A 305 10.19 13.32 13.31
CA LYS A 305 9.01 12.46 13.49
C LYS A 305 9.35 11.10 14.11
N ILE A 306 10.55 10.96 14.69
CA ILE A 306 11.04 9.69 15.19
C ILE A 306 10.19 9.11 16.32
N ASP A 307 9.65 9.94 17.20
CA ASP A 307 8.75 9.51 18.27
C ASP A 307 7.48 8.86 17.76
N ARG A 308 6.87 9.45 16.71
CA ARG A 308 5.69 8.90 16.04
C ARG A 308 6.03 7.65 15.22
N ALA A 309 7.24 7.59 14.66
CA ALA A 309 7.72 6.43 13.91
C ALA A 309 7.99 5.21 14.80
N LEU A 310 8.30 5.45 16.08
CA LEU A 310 8.66 4.43 17.06
C LEU A 310 7.64 4.29 18.20
N ALA A 311 6.44 4.87 18.11
CA ALA A 311 5.42 4.80 19.15
C ALA A 311 5.08 3.35 19.54
N PHE A 312 5.06 2.42 18.59
CA PHE A 312 4.87 0.99 18.80
C PHE A 312 5.92 0.34 19.73
N THR A 313 7.08 0.97 19.95
CA THR A 313 8.10 0.45 20.87
C THR A 313 7.88 0.89 22.31
N LYS A 314 7.02 1.91 22.54
CA LYS A 314 6.60 2.38 23.86
C LYS A 314 5.36 1.61 24.33
N ASP A 315 4.53 1.13 23.42
CA ASP A 315 3.31 0.38 23.67
C ASP A 315 3.19 -0.76 22.63
N PRO A 316 3.36 -2.02 23.07
CA PRO A 316 3.28 -3.19 22.18
C PRO A 316 1.92 -3.42 21.54
N SER A 317 0.86 -2.81 22.07
CA SER A 317 -0.50 -2.87 21.51
C SER A 317 -0.62 -2.04 20.24
N ILE A 318 0.31 -1.11 19.98
CA ILE A 318 0.28 -0.27 18.78
C ILE A 318 0.78 -1.07 17.56
N PRO A 319 -0.03 -1.26 16.51
CA PRO A 319 0.43 -1.84 15.25
C PRO A 319 1.55 -1.02 14.59
N LYS A 320 2.57 -1.70 14.11
CA LYS A 320 3.75 -1.08 13.46
C LYS A 320 3.45 -0.52 12.07
N THR A 321 2.41 -1.02 11.43
CA THR A 321 2.09 -0.74 10.02
C THR A 321 0.61 -0.48 9.82
N ASN A 322 0.27 0.21 8.73
CA ASN A 322 -1.11 0.45 8.32
C ASN A 322 -1.66 -0.63 7.36
N ASN A 323 -1.03 -1.81 7.32
CA ASN A 323 -1.36 -2.87 6.37
C ASN A 323 -2.80 -3.40 6.49
N LEU A 324 -3.42 -3.31 7.68
CA LEU A 324 -4.79 -3.77 7.87
C LEU A 324 -5.76 -3.00 6.96
N ILE A 325 -5.64 -1.67 6.91
CA ILE A 325 -6.54 -0.85 6.10
C ILE A 325 -6.25 -0.99 4.60
N GLU A 326 -4.97 -1.21 4.23
CA GLU A 326 -4.62 -1.54 2.84
C GLU A 326 -5.23 -2.88 2.40
N LEU A 327 -5.21 -3.89 3.28
CA LEU A 327 -5.89 -5.18 3.04
C LEU A 327 -7.39 -4.99 2.95
N PHE A 328 -7.98 -4.19 3.83
CA PHE A 328 -9.39 -3.85 3.81
C PHE A 328 -9.82 -3.25 2.46
N TYR A 329 -9.09 -2.27 1.93
CA TYR A 329 -9.38 -1.71 0.60
C TYR A 329 -9.27 -2.75 -0.52
N LYS A 330 -8.24 -3.59 -0.49
CA LYS A 330 -8.06 -4.66 -1.48
C LYS A 330 -9.20 -5.68 -1.47
N VAL A 331 -9.76 -5.99 -0.30
CA VAL A 331 -10.83 -6.97 -0.13
C VAL A 331 -12.19 -6.36 -0.42
N THR A 332 -12.45 -5.15 0.09
CA THR A 332 -13.79 -4.55 0.00
C THR A 332 -14.05 -3.86 -1.33
N PHE A 333 -13.02 -3.35 -2.00
CA PHE A 333 -13.16 -2.72 -3.32
C PHE A 333 -11.95 -2.97 -4.22
N PRO A 334 -11.71 -4.22 -4.66
CA PRO A 334 -10.55 -4.59 -5.47
C PRO A 334 -10.54 -3.90 -6.84
N GLY A 335 -9.34 -3.71 -7.40
CA GLY A 335 -9.12 -2.97 -8.65
C GLY A 335 -9.92 -3.48 -9.86
N LYS A 336 -10.25 -4.78 -9.91
CA LYS A 336 -11.12 -5.35 -10.96
C LYS A 336 -12.53 -4.77 -10.90
N ILE A 337 -13.07 -4.56 -9.70
CA ILE A 337 -14.43 -4.06 -9.48
C ILE A 337 -14.51 -2.56 -9.73
N LYS A 338 -13.44 -1.79 -9.45
CA LYS A 338 -13.40 -0.33 -9.69
C LYS A 338 -13.76 0.09 -11.12
N ARG A 339 -13.59 -0.81 -12.09
CA ARG A 339 -13.88 -0.55 -13.51
C ARG A 339 -15.32 -0.84 -13.90
N ILE A 340 -16.05 -1.59 -13.08
CA ILE A 340 -17.43 -2.04 -13.39
C ILE A 340 -18.44 -0.96 -13.02
N TYR A 341 -18.29 -0.38 -11.83
CA TYR A 341 -19.23 0.61 -11.32
C TYR A 341 -18.95 2.00 -11.87
N ARG A 342 -19.98 2.65 -12.42
CA ARG A 342 -19.90 3.98 -13.05
C ARG A 342 -20.73 5.05 -12.34
N THR A 343 -21.41 4.70 -11.24
CA THR A 343 -22.18 5.63 -10.42
C THR A 343 -21.68 5.59 -8.99
N VAL A 344 -21.78 6.72 -8.29
CA VAL A 344 -21.36 6.83 -6.87
C VAL A 344 -22.20 5.87 -6.02
N GLU A 345 -23.53 5.89 -6.21
CA GLU A 345 -24.46 5.01 -5.49
C GLU A 345 -24.12 3.51 -5.68
N GLY A 346 -23.78 3.09 -6.91
CA GLY A 346 -23.37 1.71 -7.18
C GLY A 346 -22.07 1.32 -6.48
N VAL A 347 -21.09 2.25 -6.43
CA VAL A 347 -19.84 2.05 -5.70
C VAL A 347 -20.11 1.97 -4.19
N GLU A 348 -20.88 2.89 -3.63
CA GLU A 348 -21.25 2.91 -2.21
C GLU A 348 -21.96 1.62 -1.78
N ASN A 349 -22.99 1.21 -2.53
CA ASN A 349 -23.73 -0.02 -2.25
C ASN A 349 -22.81 -1.25 -2.29
N LYS A 350 -21.87 -1.29 -3.24
CA LYS A 350 -20.90 -2.39 -3.34
C LYS A 350 -19.94 -2.41 -2.17
N ILE A 351 -19.41 -1.27 -1.79
CA ILE A 351 -18.54 -1.13 -0.64
C ILE A 351 -19.27 -1.52 0.65
N ARG A 352 -20.50 -1.03 0.88
CA ARG A 352 -21.31 -1.39 2.05
C ARG A 352 -21.55 -2.90 2.13
N MET A 353 -21.91 -3.55 1.02
CA MET A 353 -22.05 -5.00 0.97
C MET A 353 -20.78 -5.74 1.36
N ASN A 354 -19.64 -5.29 0.85
CA ASN A 354 -18.35 -5.91 1.16
C ASN A 354 -17.88 -5.58 2.57
N ASN A 355 -18.25 -4.43 3.13
CA ASN A 355 -18.01 -4.07 4.53
C ASN A 355 -18.78 -5.00 5.49
N ILE A 356 -20.06 -5.30 5.19
CA ILE A 356 -20.84 -6.30 5.96
C ILE A 356 -20.10 -7.65 5.95
N ARG A 357 -19.69 -8.13 4.78
CA ARG A 357 -18.93 -9.40 4.65
C ARG A 357 -17.58 -9.36 5.39
N TRP A 358 -16.91 -8.21 5.39
CA TRP A 358 -15.68 -8.03 6.14
C TRP A 358 -15.93 -8.16 7.64
N MET A 359 -16.97 -7.48 8.15
CA MET A 359 -17.34 -7.51 9.56
C MET A 359 -17.78 -8.91 9.99
N GLU A 360 -18.62 -9.60 9.21
CA GLU A 360 -19.03 -10.99 9.48
C GLU A 360 -17.81 -11.91 9.63
N ARG A 361 -16.85 -11.85 8.68
CA ARG A 361 -15.68 -12.75 8.64
C ARG A 361 -14.57 -12.38 9.62
N ASN A 362 -14.28 -11.09 9.74
CA ASN A 362 -13.10 -10.64 10.48
C ASN A 362 -13.40 -10.16 11.89
N VAL A 363 -14.65 -9.88 12.23
CA VAL A 363 -15.06 -9.48 13.57
C VAL A 363 -15.80 -10.62 14.24
N ILE A 364 -16.97 -11.00 13.72
CA ILE A 364 -17.84 -11.99 14.36
C ILE A 364 -17.22 -13.39 14.36
N GLN A 365 -16.97 -13.96 13.17
CA GLN A 365 -16.45 -15.33 13.07
C GLN A 365 -15.13 -15.51 13.83
N LYS A 366 -14.20 -14.52 13.70
CA LYS A 366 -12.93 -14.60 14.45
C LYS A 366 -13.10 -14.47 15.95
N HIS A 367 -14.07 -13.70 16.43
CA HIS A 367 -14.39 -13.64 17.86
C HIS A 367 -14.90 -14.98 18.34
N GLU A 368 -15.83 -15.59 17.62
CA GLU A 368 -16.38 -16.92 17.95
C GLU A 368 -15.29 -18.02 17.93
N GLU A 369 -14.40 -18.01 16.92
CA GLU A 369 -13.25 -18.90 16.85
C GLU A 369 -12.32 -18.75 18.06
N ASN A 370 -12.04 -17.52 18.47
CA ASN A 370 -11.19 -17.24 19.64
C ASN A 370 -11.81 -17.71 20.93
N MET A 371 -13.13 -17.55 21.10
CA MET A 371 -13.87 -18.03 22.26
C MET A 371 -13.92 -19.58 22.32
N SER A 372 -14.02 -20.24 21.18
CA SER A 372 -14.05 -21.70 21.07
C SER A 372 -12.70 -22.36 21.36
N ASN A 373 -11.60 -21.61 21.26
CA ASN A 373 -10.23 -22.10 21.47
C ASN A 373 -9.69 -21.77 22.89
N GLN A 374 -10.49 -21.12 23.73
CA GLN A 374 -10.22 -20.87 25.15
C GLN A 374 -10.96 -21.86 26.03
#